data_ac6d08da7e866ed6ef38700e82ab332f
#
_entry.id   ac6d08da7e866ed6ef38700e82ab332f
#
_cell.length_a   1.000
_cell.length_b   1.000
_cell.length_c   1.000
_cell.angle_alpha   90.00
_cell.angle_beta   90.00
_cell.angle_gamma   90.00
#
_symmetry.space_group_name_H-M   'P 1'
#
loop_
_entity.id
_entity.type
_entity.pdbx_description
1 polymer ?
#
loop_
_entity_poly.entity_id
_entity_poly.type
_entity_poly.pdbx_seq_one_letter_code
_entity_poly.pdbx_strand_id
1 'polypeptide(L)'
;EPRQEIDPWAQVRDYRHAVSYAQTRPEVKADRIGVWGSSYSGGHVLVLGAIDKRIRCVAAQVPLVSGMGNIQRLVRQDFLAPNRALLEQDRAARYRGEPPGMIPVVDPDPMAASSLPTPDSWEWFSETGKTRAPSWKNEVTLRTVEMLMEYEPGTYIERISPTPLLMVVAAGDHLTPTDLALEAYQRAREPKRLVLLPGGHFDAYVKDFDTASGAARGWFLEHLS
;
A
#
# COMPACT_ATOMS: atom_id res chain seq x y z
N GLU A 1 -8.38 -0.10 -18.82
CA GLU A 1 -7.84 -1.12 -17.91
C GLU A 1 -8.99 -2.01 -17.43
N PRO A 2 -8.73 -3.32 -17.22
CA PRO A 2 -9.76 -4.21 -16.66
C PRO A 2 -10.17 -3.70 -15.27
N ARG A 3 -11.48 -3.71 -14.99
CA ARG A 3 -11.96 -3.45 -13.63
C ARG A 3 -11.46 -4.54 -12.68
N GLN A 4 -11.26 -4.21 -11.40
CA GLN A 4 -10.80 -5.12 -10.35
C GLN A 4 -9.33 -5.59 -10.55
N GLU A 5 -8.57 -4.96 -11.42
CA GLU A 5 -7.13 -5.17 -11.55
C GLU A 5 -6.37 -4.01 -10.89
N ILE A 6 -5.48 -4.34 -9.96
CA ILE A 6 -4.66 -3.36 -9.24
C ILE A 6 -3.22 -3.48 -9.76
N ASP A 7 -2.81 -2.52 -10.57
CA ASP A 7 -1.42 -2.38 -11.04
C ASP A 7 -0.72 -1.29 -10.21
N PRO A 8 0.23 -1.65 -9.33
CA PRO A 8 0.91 -0.68 -8.47
C PRO A 8 1.71 0.35 -9.26
N TRP A 9 2.28 -0.02 -10.38
CA TRP A 9 3.04 0.92 -11.22
C TRP A 9 2.13 1.86 -11.99
N ALA A 10 0.94 1.43 -12.41
CA ALA A 10 -0.08 2.32 -12.96
C ALA A 10 -0.50 3.35 -11.90
N GLN A 11 -0.77 2.91 -10.67
CA GLN A 11 -1.13 3.81 -9.56
C GLN A 11 -0.01 4.80 -9.21
N VAL A 12 1.25 4.39 -9.23
CA VAL A 12 2.41 5.31 -9.06
C VAL A 12 2.44 6.35 -10.19
N ARG A 13 2.15 5.95 -11.46
CA ARG A 13 2.05 6.88 -12.57
C ARG A 13 0.89 7.86 -12.41
N ASP A 14 -0.26 7.40 -11.91
CA ASP A 14 -1.43 8.25 -11.65
C ASP A 14 -1.13 9.32 -10.59
N TYR A 15 -0.41 8.98 -9.52
CA TYR A 15 0.10 9.96 -8.57
C TYR A 15 0.96 11.03 -9.24
N ARG A 16 1.87 10.65 -10.14
CA ARG A 16 2.71 11.61 -10.87
C ARG A 16 1.88 12.53 -11.78
N HIS A 17 0.83 12.01 -12.40
CA HIS A 17 -0.13 12.82 -13.16
C HIS A 17 -0.91 13.77 -12.23
N ALA A 18 -1.34 13.29 -11.07
CA ALA A 18 -2.00 14.13 -10.06
C ALA A 18 -1.09 15.27 -9.57
N VAL A 19 0.21 14.99 -9.32
CA VAL A 19 1.20 16.04 -8.99
C VAL A 19 1.35 17.04 -10.13
N SER A 20 1.44 16.58 -11.38
CA SER A 20 1.51 17.47 -12.55
C SER A 20 0.26 18.35 -12.65
N TYR A 21 -0.92 17.77 -12.47
CA TYR A 21 -2.17 18.52 -12.45
C TYR A 21 -2.19 19.55 -11.32
N ALA A 22 -1.82 19.14 -10.09
CA ALA A 22 -1.76 20.04 -8.94
C ALA A 22 -0.87 21.27 -9.22
N GLN A 23 0.29 21.06 -9.88
CA GLN A 23 1.20 22.16 -10.23
C GLN A 23 0.61 23.17 -11.22
N THR A 24 -0.43 22.81 -11.98
CA THR A 24 -1.12 23.75 -12.91
C THR A 24 -2.19 24.59 -12.22
N ARG A 25 -2.52 24.27 -10.94
CA ARG A 25 -3.61 24.95 -10.23
C ARG A 25 -3.12 26.22 -9.54
N PRO A 26 -3.79 27.35 -9.75
CA PRO A 26 -3.37 28.64 -9.17
C PRO A 26 -3.46 28.69 -7.64
N GLU A 27 -4.32 27.84 -7.05
CA GLU A 27 -4.49 27.71 -5.59
C GLU A 27 -3.41 26.85 -4.91
N VAL A 28 -2.54 26.17 -5.70
CA VAL A 28 -1.51 25.26 -5.21
C VAL A 28 -0.13 25.93 -5.30
N LYS A 29 0.64 25.87 -4.21
CA LYS A 29 2.06 26.20 -4.24
C LYS A 29 2.84 25.05 -4.89
N ALA A 30 3.19 25.20 -6.15
CA ALA A 30 3.78 24.15 -7.00
C ALA A 30 5.11 23.57 -6.48
N ASP A 31 5.82 24.32 -5.64
CA ASP A 31 7.10 23.95 -4.99
C ASP A 31 6.92 23.35 -3.60
N ARG A 32 5.68 23.18 -3.10
CA ARG A 32 5.34 22.71 -1.75
C ARG A 32 4.34 21.56 -1.78
N ILE A 33 4.60 20.54 -2.60
CA ILE A 33 3.73 19.37 -2.74
C ILE A 33 4.28 18.23 -1.88
N GLY A 34 3.49 17.78 -0.93
CA GLY A 34 3.71 16.54 -0.19
C GLY A 34 2.80 15.42 -0.68
N VAL A 35 3.17 14.17 -0.37
CA VAL A 35 2.35 13.01 -0.65
C VAL A 35 2.11 12.20 0.61
N TRP A 36 0.85 11.76 0.75
CA TRP A 36 0.44 10.82 1.78
C TRP A 36 -0.14 9.58 1.12
N GLY A 37 0.17 8.42 1.67
CA GLY A 37 -0.43 7.16 1.27
C GLY A 37 -0.51 6.19 2.42
N SER A 38 -1.49 5.29 2.38
CA SER A 38 -1.73 4.30 3.41
C SER A 38 -1.76 2.89 2.82
N SER A 39 -1.27 1.90 3.56
CA SER A 39 -1.26 0.49 3.15
C SER A 39 -0.52 0.29 1.83
N TYR A 40 -1.15 -0.23 0.80
CA TYR A 40 -0.58 -0.37 -0.53
C TYR A 40 -0.08 0.98 -1.09
N SER A 41 -0.89 2.03 -0.93
CA SER A 41 -0.51 3.40 -1.31
C SER A 41 0.59 3.98 -0.42
N GLY A 42 0.77 3.48 0.80
CA GLY A 42 1.95 3.76 1.63
C GLY A 42 3.23 3.34 0.94
N GLY A 43 3.22 2.20 0.24
CA GLY A 43 4.32 1.78 -0.64
C GLY A 43 4.50 2.72 -1.85
N HIS A 44 3.41 3.18 -2.48
CA HIS A 44 3.51 4.09 -3.63
C HIS A 44 4.19 5.40 -3.28
N VAL A 45 3.88 5.99 -2.12
CA VAL A 45 4.51 7.26 -1.72
C VAL A 45 5.99 7.10 -1.36
N LEU A 46 6.44 5.91 -0.91
CA LEU A 46 7.87 5.61 -0.77
C LEU A 46 8.58 5.63 -2.13
N VAL A 47 8.00 4.98 -3.15
CA VAL A 47 8.53 5.01 -4.51
C VAL A 47 8.55 6.45 -5.04
N LEU A 48 7.43 7.18 -4.92
CA LEU A 48 7.29 8.55 -5.40
C LEU A 48 8.33 9.49 -4.78
N GLY A 49 8.53 9.44 -3.46
CA GLY A 49 9.55 10.26 -2.77
C GLY A 49 10.96 10.04 -3.31
N ALA A 50 11.25 8.81 -3.76
CA ALA A 50 12.55 8.46 -4.33
C ALA A 50 12.72 8.94 -5.78
N ILE A 51 11.67 8.80 -6.63
CA ILE A 51 11.80 8.99 -8.09
C ILE A 51 11.30 10.33 -8.61
N ASP A 52 10.45 11.05 -7.85
CA ASP A 52 9.86 12.32 -8.28
C ASP A 52 10.29 13.47 -7.37
N LYS A 53 11.27 14.24 -7.81
CA LYS A 53 11.88 15.33 -7.01
C LYS A 53 10.98 16.58 -6.84
N ARG A 54 9.79 16.58 -7.43
CA ARG A 54 8.74 17.57 -7.15
C ARG A 54 8.07 17.32 -5.79
N ILE A 55 8.17 16.09 -5.27
CA ILE A 55 7.70 15.73 -3.92
C ILE A 55 8.65 16.31 -2.89
N ARG A 56 8.11 17.12 -1.98
CA ARG A 56 8.88 17.83 -0.97
C ARG A 56 8.74 17.25 0.43
N CYS A 57 7.78 16.33 0.62
CA CYS A 57 7.52 15.69 1.90
C CYS A 57 6.72 14.39 1.68
N VAL A 58 7.04 13.33 2.40
CA VAL A 58 6.40 12.01 2.30
C VAL A 58 5.86 11.59 3.66
N ALA A 59 4.61 11.12 3.70
CA ALA A 59 4.02 10.45 4.84
C ALA A 59 3.45 9.09 4.41
N ALA A 60 4.06 8.00 4.87
CA ALA A 60 3.66 6.64 4.59
C ALA A 60 3.04 6.02 5.84
N GLN A 61 1.75 5.70 5.79
CA GLN A 61 0.99 5.12 6.89
C GLN A 61 0.79 3.62 6.66
N VAL A 62 1.07 2.78 7.67
CA VAL A 62 0.99 1.31 7.63
C VAL A 62 1.41 0.74 6.26
N PRO A 63 2.62 1.09 5.77
CA PRO A 63 2.95 0.91 4.37
C PRO A 63 3.27 -0.53 4.01
N LEU A 64 2.79 -0.98 2.86
CA LEU A 64 3.37 -2.13 2.17
C LEU A 64 4.81 -1.77 1.74
N VAL A 65 5.80 -2.50 2.22
CA VAL A 65 7.22 -2.27 1.90
C VAL A 65 7.83 -3.37 1.03
N SER A 66 7.23 -4.57 1.04
CA SER A 66 7.65 -5.72 0.23
C SER A 66 6.45 -6.58 -0.10
N GLY A 67 6.12 -6.71 -1.38
CA GLY A 67 5.03 -7.58 -1.81
C GLY A 67 5.36 -9.05 -1.61
N MET A 68 6.57 -9.48 -1.99
CA MET A 68 7.00 -10.86 -1.76
C MET A 68 7.12 -11.16 -0.26
N GLY A 69 7.70 -10.25 0.52
CA GLY A 69 7.80 -10.39 1.98
C GLY A 69 6.42 -10.55 2.63
N ASN A 70 5.43 -9.77 2.21
CA ASN A 70 4.04 -9.91 2.67
C ASN A 70 3.48 -11.29 2.35
N ILE A 71 3.59 -11.75 1.12
CA ILE A 71 3.09 -13.07 0.72
C ILE A 71 3.72 -14.19 1.55
N GLN A 72 5.03 -14.12 1.81
CA GLN A 72 5.74 -15.11 2.63
C GLN A 72 5.29 -15.12 4.10
N ARG A 73 4.75 -14.02 4.62
CA ARG A 73 4.22 -13.91 5.99
C ARG A 73 2.75 -14.28 6.09
N LEU A 74 1.96 -13.96 5.06
CA LEU A 74 0.51 -14.16 5.07
C LEU A 74 0.10 -15.54 4.55
N VAL A 75 0.86 -16.11 3.63
CA VAL A 75 0.53 -17.39 3.00
C VAL A 75 1.31 -18.52 3.65
N ARG A 76 0.60 -19.54 4.11
CA ARG A 76 1.19 -20.74 4.67
C ARG A 76 2.10 -21.43 3.65
N GLN A 77 3.24 -21.94 4.07
CA GLN A 77 4.32 -22.46 3.23
C GLN A 77 3.88 -23.52 2.22
N ASP A 78 2.96 -24.42 2.61
CA ASP A 78 2.45 -25.48 1.76
C ASP A 78 1.50 -24.99 0.64
N PHE A 79 0.98 -23.76 0.74
CA PHE A 79 0.20 -23.11 -0.31
C PHE A 79 1.04 -22.30 -1.30
N LEU A 80 2.30 -22.02 -1.02
CA LEU A 80 3.12 -21.16 -1.91
C LEU A 80 3.32 -21.79 -3.30
N ALA A 81 3.61 -23.09 -3.36
CA ALA A 81 3.81 -23.76 -4.64
C ALA A 81 2.50 -23.91 -5.45
N PRO A 82 1.36 -24.35 -4.86
CA PRO A 82 0.06 -24.33 -5.53
C PRO A 82 -0.36 -22.97 -6.04
N ASN A 83 -0.17 -21.92 -5.23
CA ASN A 83 -0.52 -20.54 -5.63
C ASN A 83 0.33 -20.08 -6.82
N ARG A 84 1.63 -20.36 -6.82
CA ARG A 84 2.50 -20.06 -7.96
C ARG A 84 2.04 -20.76 -9.24
N ALA A 85 1.69 -22.05 -9.16
CA ALA A 85 1.17 -22.79 -10.30
C ALA A 85 -0.14 -22.20 -10.83
N LEU A 86 -1.03 -21.75 -9.93
CA LEU A 86 -2.28 -21.07 -10.31
C LEU A 86 -2.00 -19.75 -11.08
N LEU A 87 -1.05 -18.93 -10.61
CA LEU A 87 -0.66 -17.70 -11.31
C LEU A 87 -0.04 -17.97 -12.67
N GLU A 88 0.77 -19.01 -12.80
CA GLU A 88 1.35 -19.44 -14.09
C GLU A 88 0.28 -19.90 -15.08
N GLN A 89 -0.72 -20.66 -14.62
CA GLN A 89 -1.87 -21.08 -15.44
C GLN A 89 -2.70 -19.88 -15.90
N ASP A 90 -2.99 -18.94 -15.00
CA ASP A 90 -3.71 -17.70 -15.32
C ASP A 90 -2.93 -16.86 -16.35
N ARG A 91 -1.62 -16.73 -16.20
CA ARG A 91 -0.78 -16.03 -17.18
C ARG A 91 -0.85 -16.66 -18.55
N ALA A 92 -0.78 -18.00 -18.64
CA ALA A 92 -0.91 -18.74 -19.89
C ALA A 92 -2.31 -18.57 -20.51
N ALA A 93 -3.38 -18.57 -19.71
CA ALA A 93 -4.76 -18.35 -20.16
C ALA A 93 -4.92 -16.93 -20.73
N ARG A 94 -4.45 -15.90 -20.02
CA ARG A 94 -4.46 -14.51 -20.51
C ARG A 94 -3.67 -14.33 -21.82
N TYR A 95 -2.54 -15.02 -21.96
CA TYR A 95 -1.76 -15.01 -23.20
C TYR A 95 -2.55 -15.56 -24.39
N ARG A 96 -3.44 -16.53 -24.18
CA ARG A 96 -4.36 -17.05 -25.19
C ARG A 96 -5.59 -16.18 -25.45
N GLY A 97 -5.70 -15.03 -24.76
CA GLY A 97 -6.84 -14.11 -24.88
C GLY A 97 -8.05 -14.49 -24.00
N GLU A 98 -7.89 -15.41 -23.06
CA GLU A 98 -8.93 -15.77 -22.09
C GLU A 98 -9.07 -14.67 -21.02
N PRO A 99 -10.26 -14.51 -20.40
CA PRO A 99 -10.45 -13.59 -19.28
C PRO A 99 -9.49 -13.93 -18.12
N PRO A 100 -9.05 -12.93 -17.35
CA PRO A 100 -8.23 -13.17 -16.16
C PRO A 100 -9.02 -13.95 -15.10
N GLY A 101 -8.36 -14.85 -14.41
CA GLY A 101 -8.89 -15.51 -13.22
C GLY A 101 -9.12 -14.46 -12.10
N MET A 102 -10.13 -14.72 -11.25
CA MET A 102 -10.51 -13.84 -10.15
C MET A 102 -10.29 -14.53 -8.81
N ILE A 103 -10.00 -13.72 -7.78
CA ILE A 103 -9.85 -14.16 -6.39
C ILE A 103 -10.61 -13.18 -5.48
N PRO A 104 -11.26 -13.63 -4.40
CA PRO A 104 -11.82 -12.71 -3.41
C PRO A 104 -10.75 -11.79 -2.81
N VAL A 105 -11.13 -10.55 -2.50
CA VAL A 105 -10.26 -9.65 -1.73
C VAL A 105 -10.12 -10.17 -0.31
N VAL A 106 -11.22 -10.54 0.33
CA VAL A 106 -11.28 -11.06 1.70
C VAL A 106 -12.23 -12.26 1.79
N ASP A 107 -12.01 -13.15 2.75
CA ASP A 107 -12.85 -14.30 3.02
C ASP A 107 -13.05 -14.46 4.55
N PRO A 108 -14.24 -14.87 5.04
CA PRO A 108 -14.46 -15.14 6.47
C PRO A 108 -13.67 -16.35 6.98
N ASP A 109 -13.35 -17.30 6.10
CA ASP A 109 -12.46 -18.42 6.42
C ASP A 109 -11.00 -17.99 6.15
N PRO A 110 -10.16 -17.85 7.20
CA PRO A 110 -8.75 -17.45 7.03
C PRO A 110 -7.92 -18.51 6.28
N MET A 111 -8.46 -19.70 6.03
CA MET A 111 -7.82 -20.76 5.25
C MET A 111 -8.25 -20.73 3.77
N ALA A 112 -9.30 -19.99 3.43
CA ALA A 112 -9.71 -19.79 2.05
C ALA A 112 -8.74 -18.87 1.31
N ALA A 113 -8.57 -19.12 0.01
CA ALA A 113 -7.73 -18.27 -0.83
C ALA A 113 -8.37 -16.89 -0.99
N SER A 114 -7.68 -15.84 -0.51
CA SER A 114 -8.07 -14.45 -0.70
C SER A 114 -6.83 -13.56 -0.85
N SER A 115 -7.02 -12.37 -1.40
CA SER A 115 -5.92 -11.42 -1.61
C SER A 115 -5.39 -10.83 -0.29
N LEU A 116 -6.27 -10.66 0.71
CA LEU A 116 -5.97 -10.12 2.04
C LEU A 116 -6.47 -11.11 3.11
N PRO A 117 -5.71 -12.18 3.40
CA PRO A 117 -6.18 -13.33 4.18
C PRO A 117 -6.05 -13.13 5.70
N THR A 118 -6.41 -11.95 6.21
CA THR A 118 -6.38 -11.69 7.66
C THR A 118 -7.80 -11.46 8.20
N PRO A 119 -8.11 -11.90 9.44
CA PRO A 119 -9.45 -11.74 10.02
C PRO A 119 -9.90 -10.29 10.12
N ASP A 120 -9.01 -9.37 10.48
CA ASP A 120 -9.28 -7.93 10.53
C ASP A 120 -9.55 -7.33 9.14
N SER A 121 -8.94 -7.89 8.08
CA SER A 121 -9.29 -7.53 6.70
C SER A 121 -10.73 -7.90 6.38
N TRP A 122 -11.16 -9.12 6.75
CA TRP A 122 -12.55 -9.52 6.55
C TRP A 122 -13.53 -8.58 7.29
N GLU A 123 -13.28 -8.30 8.56
CA GLU A 123 -14.11 -7.39 9.36
C GLU A 123 -14.18 -6.00 8.72
N TRP A 124 -13.05 -5.43 8.36
CA TRP A 124 -12.96 -4.09 7.77
C TRP A 124 -13.69 -3.99 6.42
N PHE A 125 -13.36 -4.86 5.48
CA PHE A 125 -13.91 -4.76 4.12
C PHE A 125 -15.39 -5.13 4.06
N SER A 126 -15.83 -6.13 4.83
CA SER A 126 -17.24 -6.51 4.85
C SER A 126 -18.13 -5.43 5.47
N GLU A 127 -17.69 -4.78 6.54
CA GLU A 127 -18.42 -3.68 7.17
C GLU A 127 -18.37 -2.39 6.32
N THR A 128 -17.18 -2.02 5.86
CA THR A 128 -16.99 -0.81 5.04
C THR A 128 -17.69 -0.93 3.69
N GLY A 129 -17.66 -2.12 3.08
CA GLY A 129 -18.37 -2.39 1.84
C GLY A 129 -19.87 -2.18 1.97
N LYS A 130 -20.47 -2.63 3.09
CA LYS A 130 -21.91 -2.43 3.34
C LYS A 130 -22.28 -0.97 3.65
N THR A 131 -21.47 -0.28 4.45
CA THR A 131 -21.83 1.00 5.06
C THR A 131 -21.34 2.22 4.27
N ARG A 132 -20.17 2.14 3.63
CA ARG A 132 -19.49 3.27 3.00
C ARG A 132 -19.23 3.11 1.51
N ALA A 133 -19.13 1.86 1.03
CA ALA A 133 -18.77 1.55 -0.35
C ALA A 133 -19.70 0.49 -0.98
N PRO A 134 -21.02 0.74 -1.12
CA PRO A 134 -21.99 -0.27 -1.55
C PRO A 134 -21.77 -0.76 -2.99
N SER A 135 -20.99 -0.07 -3.79
CA SER A 135 -20.59 -0.50 -5.14
C SER A 135 -19.31 -1.35 -5.18
N TRP A 136 -18.65 -1.52 -4.03
CA TRP A 136 -17.47 -2.37 -3.93
C TRP A 136 -17.81 -3.83 -4.20
N LYS A 137 -16.93 -4.50 -4.94
CA LYS A 137 -17.03 -5.94 -5.20
C LYS A 137 -15.87 -6.65 -4.53
N ASN A 138 -16.17 -7.75 -3.86
CA ASN A 138 -15.18 -8.57 -3.18
C ASN A 138 -14.42 -9.48 -4.15
N GLU A 139 -13.74 -8.88 -5.12
CA GLU A 139 -12.96 -9.61 -6.12
C GLU A 139 -11.83 -8.75 -6.68
N VAL A 140 -10.71 -9.39 -7.00
CA VAL A 140 -9.61 -8.84 -7.81
C VAL A 140 -9.10 -9.90 -8.76
N THR A 141 -8.37 -9.49 -9.81
CA THR A 141 -7.75 -10.44 -10.73
C THR A 141 -6.59 -11.18 -10.05
N LEU A 142 -6.33 -12.43 -10.45
CA LEU A 142 -5.12 -13.15 -10.03
C LEU A 142 -3.85 -12.40 -10.43
N ARG A 143 -3.87 -11.68 -11.54
CA ARG A 143 -2.78 -10.80 -11.96
C ARG A 143 -2.47 -9.69 -10.93
N THR A 144 -3.47 -9.21 -10.20
CA THR A 144 -3.26 -8.27 -9.08
C THR A 144 -2.32 -8.87 -8.03
N VAL A 145 -2.51 -10.14 -7.68
CA VAL A 145 -1.63 -10.84 -6.71
C VAL A 145 -0.22 -11.03 -7.29
N GLU A 146 -0.12 -11.38 -8.57
CA GLU A 146 1.15 -11.49 -9.28
C GLU A 146 1.93 -10.16 -9.25
N MET A 147 1.29 -9.05 -9.62
CA MET A 147 1.88 -7.72 -9.60
C MET A 147 2.23 -7.23 -8.18
N LEU A 148 1.45 -7.64 -7.17
CA LEU A 148 1.79 -7.39 -5.77
C LEU A 148 3.11 -8.08 -5.40
N MET A 149 3.28 -9.35 -5.77
CA MET A 149 4.51 -10.11 -5.48
C MET A 149 5.78 -9.50 -6.12
N GLU A 150 5.62 -8.82 -7.25
CA GLU A 150 6.71 -8.13 -7.96
C GLU A 150 7.02 -6.75 -7.39
N TYR A 151 6.16 -6.21 -6.51
CA TYR A 151 6.25 -4.84 -6.04
C TYR A 151 7.01 -4.71 -4.74
N GLU A 152 8.21 -4.12 -4.79
CA GLU A 152 9.16 -3.97 -3.68
C GLU A 152 9.46 -2.51 -3.33
N PRO A 153 8.48 -1.72 -2.86
CA PRO A 153 8.65 -0.29 -2.64
C PRO A 153 9.69 0.06 -1.57
N GLY A 154 9.92 -0.82 -0.59
CA GLY A 154 10.94 -0.63 0.43
C GLY A 154 12.38 -0.55 -0.12
N THR A 155 12.63 -1.03 -1.35
CA THR A 155 13.95 -0.92 -2.01
C THR A 155 14.28 0.52 -2.43
N TYR A 156 13.29 1.40 -2.47
CA TYR A 156 13.46 2.82 -2.83
C TYR A 156 13.76 3.72 -1.64
N ILE A 157 13.58 3.23 -0.41
CA ILE A 157 13.49 4.06 0.80
C ILE A 157 14.75 4.90 1.05
N GLU A 158 15.94 4.37 0.78
CA GLU A 158 17.21 5.09 0.96
C GLU A 158 17.37 6.28 0.00
N ARG A 159 16.68 6.22 -1.17
CA ARG A 159 16.75 7.25 -2.21
C ARG A 159 15.77 8.41 -1.98
N ILE A 160 14.91 8.31 -0.96
CA ILE A 160 13.97 9.38 -0.59
C ILE A 160 14.74 10.60 -0.10
N SER A 161 15.77 10.39 0.72
CA SER A 161 16.61 11.49 1.21
C SER A 161 17.18 12.33 0.05
N PRO A 162 17.22 13.66 0.20
CA PRO A 162 16.96 14.46 1.39
C PRO A 162 15.47 14.87 1.58
N THR A 163 14.52 14.28 0.85
CA THR A 163 13.09 14.52 1.05
C THR A 163 12.66 13.95 2.41
N PRO A 164 12.00 14.76 3.29
CA PRO A 164 11.55 14.30 4.60
C PRO A 164 10.54 13.14 4.51
N LEU A 165 10.78 12.08 5.29
CA LEU A 165 9.96 10.87 5.36
C LEU A 165 9.38 10.67 6.75
N LEU A 166 8.05 10.65 6.86
CA LEU A 166 7.33 10.11 8.01
C LEU A 166 6.87 8.69 7.68
N MET A 167 7.14 7.73 8.60
CA MET A 167 6.47 6.44 8.61
C MET A 167 5.60 6.34 9.86
N VAL A 168 4.32 6.03 9.67
CA VAL A 168 3.38 5.68 10.74
C VAL A 168 3.15 4.18 10.64
N VAL A 169 3.56 3.42 11.64
CA VAL A 169 3.56 1.95 11.65
C VAL A 169 2.71 1.45 12.82
N ALA A 170 1.85 0.48 12.58
CA ALA A 170 1.06 -0.15 13.63
C ALA A 170 1.82 -1.34 14.23
N ALA A 171 1.93 -1.39 15.57
CA ALA A 171 2.73 -2.39 16.28
C ALA A 171 2.16 -3.80 16.17
N GLY A 172 0.84 -3.92 16.00
CA GLY A 172 0.13 -5.18 15.80
C GLY A 172 -0.30 -5.44 14.37
N ASP A 173 0.36 -4.84 13.39
CA ASP A 173 0.00 -5.02 11.98
C ASP A 173 0.39 -6.41 11.47
N HIS A 174 -0.60 -7.20 11.13
CA HIS A 174 -0.41 -8.51 10.50
C HIS A 174 -0.56 -8.46 8.98
N LEU A 175 -1.27 -7.45 8.46
CA LEU A 175 -1.54 -7.33 7.02
C LEU A 175 -0.33 -6.76 6.26
N THR A 176 0.26 -5.66 6.76
CA THR A 176 1.57 -5.16 6.30
C THR A 176 2.56 -5.29 7.46
N PRO A 177 3.25 -6.45 7.59
CA PRO A 177 3.92 -6.84 8.83
C PRO A 177 4.83 -5.77 9.41
N THR A 178 4.64 -5.48 10.70
CA THR A 178 5.34 -4.44 11.45
C THR A 178 6.86 -4.55 11.31
N ASP A 179 7.41 -5.75 11.41
CA ASP A 179 8.86 -6.00 11.35
C ASP A 179 9.44 -5.60 9.99
N LEU A 180 8.74 -5.89 8.88
CA LEU A 180 9.17 -5.48 7.54
C LEU A 180 9.18 -3.94 7.41
N ALA A 181 8.15 -3.27 7.94
CA ALA A 181 8.08 -1.81 7.93
C ALA A 181 9.20 -1.17 8.77
N LEU A 182 9.50 -1.72 9.95
CA LEU A 182 10.58 -1.24 10.82
C LEU A 182 11.97 -1.49 10.20
N GLU A 183 12.19 -2.63 9.57
CA GLU A 183 13.42 -2.93 8.83
C GLU A 183 13.62 -1.93 7.66
N ALA A 184 12.58 -1.65 6.91
CA ALA A 184 12.62 -0.63 5.86
C ALA A 184 12.94 0.74 6.45
N TYR A 185 12.30 1.15 7.57
CA TYR A 185 12.58 2.43 8.23
C TYR A 185 14.05 2.53 8.69
N GLN A 186 14.66 1.46 9.19
CA GLN A 186 16.06 1.47 9.59
C GLN A 186 16.99 1.85 8.43
N ARG A 187 16.69 1.40 7.21
CA ARG A 187 17.45 1.74 5.99
C ARG A 187 17.19 3.15 5.46
N ALA A 188 16.06 3.77 5.84
CA ALA A 188 15.78 5.14 5.45
C ALA A 188 16.85 6.10 6.00
N ARG A 189 17.21 7.12 5.20
CA ARG A 189 18.15 8.17 5.58
C ARG A 189 17.41 9.40 6.08
N GLU A 190 18.13 10.26 6.82
CA GLU A 190 17.56 11.52 7.31
C GLU A 190 17.20 12.52 6.17
N PRO A 191 16.23 13.40 6.39
CA PRO A 191 15.40 13.53 7.60
C PRO A 191 14.26 12.49 7.60
N LYS A 192 14.08 11.80 8.72
CA LYS A 192 13.02 10.79 8.89
C LYS A 192 12.42 10.81 10.29
N ARG A 193 11.16 10.37 10.38
CA ARG A 193 10.45 10.21 11.66
C ARG A 193 9.62 8.94 11.66
N LEU A 194 9.60 8.22 12.78
CA LEU A 194 8.73 7.06 13.02
C LEU A 194 7.69 7.42 14.07
N VAL A 195 6.45 7.04 13.81
CA VAL A 195 5.36 7.02 14.80
C VAL A 195 4.84 5.59 14.88
N LEU A 196 4.82 5.02 16.08
CA LEU A 196 4.24 3.70 16.34
C LEU A 196 2.84 3.86 16.92
N LEU A 197 1.86 3.21 16.29
CA LEU A 197 0.50 3.07 16.79
C LEU A 197 0.39 1.73 17.55
N PRO A 198 -0.38 1.66 18.65
CA PRO A 198 -0.47 0.43 19.45
C PRO A 198 -1.30 -0.66 18.78
N GLY A 199 -2.21 -0.32 17.88
CA GLY A 199 -3.18 -1.22 17.27
C GLY A 199 -2.68 -2.01 16.07
N GLY A 200 -3.64 -2.59 15.32
CA GLY A 200 -3.43 -3.30 14.05
C GLY A 200 -3.55 -2.40 12.83
N HIS A 201 -3.56 -3.02 11.65
CA HIS A 201 -3.56 -2.32 10.36
C HIS A 201 -4.70 -1.30 10.23
N PHE A 202 -5.92 -1.72 10.54
CA PHE A 202 -7.11 -0.90 10.35
C PHE A 202 -7.37 0.07 11.51
N ASP A 203 -6.72 -0.10 12.65
CA ASP A 203 -6.84 0.84 13.78
C ASP A 203 -6.31 2.24 13.41
N ALA A 204 -5.36 2.33 12.49
CA ALA A 204 -4.88 3.59 11.94
C ALA A 204 -5.99 4.44 11.27
N TYR A 205 -7.12 3.84 10.87
CA TYR A 205 -8.24 4.51 10.22
C TYR A 205 -9.39 4.82 11.17
N VAL A 206 -9.39 4.26 12.38
CA VAL A 206 -10.49 4.37 13.36
C VAL A 206 -9.99 4.69 14.76
N LYS A 207 -9.49 3.73 15.50
CA LYS A 207 -9.10 3.92 16.91
C LYS A 207 -7.92 4.86 17.10
N ASP A 208 -6.90 4.73 16.23
CA ASP A 208 -5.67 5.51 16.27
C ASP A 208 -5.64 6.66 15.25
N PHE A 209 -6.81 6.98 14.65
CA PHE A 209 -6.93 7.97 13.57
C PHE A 209 -6.37 9.34 13.97
N ASP A 210 -6.71 9.83 15.15
CA ASP A 210 -6.26 11.16 15.60
C ASP A 210 -4.74 11.22 15.75
N THR A 211 -4.11 10.14 16.24
CA THR A 211 -2.65 10.05 16.35
C THR A 211 -2.01 9.97 14.97
N ALA A 212 -2.53 9.11 14.09
CA ALA A 212 -2.00 8.91 12.73
C ALA A 212 -2.14 10.18 11.87
N SER A 213 -3.35 10.75 11.82
CA SER A 213 -3.64 11.97 11.05
C SER A 213 -2.93 13.20 11.62
N GLY A 214 -2.85 13.32 12.95
CA GLY A 214 -2.11 14.37 13.64
C GLY A 214 -0.62 14.34 13.33
N ALA A 215 -0.02 13.15 13.31
CA ALA A 215 1.38 12.97 12.93
C ALA A 215 1.64 13.39 11.47
N ALA A 216 0.81 12.94 10.53
CA ALA A 216 0.93 13.30 9.12
C ALA A 216 0.73 14.81 8.91
N ARG A 217 -0.31 15.40 9.53
CA ARG A 217 -0.57 16.83 9.47
C ARG A 217 0.61 17.66 10.03
N GLY A 218 1.12 17.28 11.20
CA GLY A 218 2.27 17.95 11.83
C GLY A 218 3.51 17.88 10.93
N TRP A 219 3.77 16.72 10.33
CA TRP A 219 4.88 16.53 9.41
C TRP A 219 4.81 17.43 8.17
N PHE A 220 3.63 17.52 7.56
CA PHE A 220 3.43 18.40 6.42
C PHE A 220 3.56 19.88 6.79
N LEU A 221 3.02 20.30 7.94
CA LEU A 221 3.18 21.67 8.40
C LEU A 221 4.65 22.03 8.68
N GLU A 222 5.44 21.10 9.22
CA GLU A 222 6.86 21.32 9.50
C GLU A 222 7.69 21.48 8.21
N HIS A 223 7.38 20.72 7.16
CA HIS A 223 8.23 20.62 5.97
C HIS A 223 7.68 21.31 4.71
N LEU A 224 6.42 21.79 4.72
CA LEU A 224 5.79 22.47 3.60
C LEU A 224 5.34 23.93 3.91
N SER A 225 5.59 24.43 5.13
CA SER A 225 5.26 25.81 5.50
C SER A 225 6.17 26.85 4.84
#